data_831a6a5e2daacffa407f395708803f4b
#
_entry.id   831a6a5e2daacffa407f395708803f4b
#
_cell.length_a   1.000
_cell.length_b   1.000
_cell.length_c   1.000
_cell.angle_alpha   90.00
_cell.angle_beta   90.00
_cell.angle_gamma   90.00
#
_symmetry.space_group_name_H-M   'P 1'
#
loop_
_entity.id
_entity.type
_entity.pdbx_description
1 polymer ?
#
loop_
_entity_poly.entity_id
_entity_poly.type
_entity_poly.pdbx_seq_one_letter_code
_entity_poly.pdbx_strand_id
1 'polypeptide(L)'
;MRKILLMLLLVVAVSCERLGDSQDEEKGLLCVSFDMSGAEFTRSAVSLPDTCDFLLTITGSDGGVVYDGLFGDCPESISVSPGSYNVKAVSREFSRPAFDSPQFGDEQCVVVKSASKVGVHLDCTQMNAGVNLDISSDFLTACPDAVMFLKSSSGKLMYSYSEKRTAYFPPGQVSLMMTMGGVDETLMTRDMKANDMLLLKVSVSAALAEKSSALTMSVDTARVWLYDEYVIGGSAGNGGVSGGATEILTVAQAMSSAGKEDVWVSGYIVGGDLTSASASFDQPFKSKTNILLGPKSSSADRDACLSVQLPAGDIREALNLVDNPGLLKTRVKLRGDIVEAYYGLVGIKNVSEFVLL
;
A
#
# COMPACT_ATOMS: atom_id res chain seq x y z
N MET A 1 46.43 -95.03 11.42
CA MET A 1 47.36 -93.92 11.19
C MET A 1 46.69 -92.97 10.18
N ARG A 2 46.70 -91.73 10.43
CA ARG A 2 46.27 -90.53 9.71
C ARG A 2 44.92 -90.03 10.12
N LYS A 3 44.96 -89.08 11.05
CA LYS A 3 43.90 -88.15 11.44
C LYS A 3 43.75 -87.17 10.34
N ILE A 4 42.56 -87.10 9.73
CA ILE A 4 42.18 -86.02 8.85
C ILE A 4 41.37 -85.03 9.67
N LEU A 5 41.98 -83.92 9.90
CA LEU A 5 41.42 -82.76 10.59
C LEU A 5 40.49 -82.00 9.59
N LEU A 6 39.18 -82.16 9.78
CA LEU A 6 38.21 -81.43 9.02
C LEU A 6 38.07 -80.07 9.65
N MET A 7 38.64 -79.06 8.97
CA MET A 7 38.60 -77.69 9.40
C MET A 7 37.25 -77.16 8.85
N LEU A 8 36.26 -77.00 9.75
CA LEU A 8 34.95 -76.42 9.44
C LEU A 8 35.10 -74.92 9.34
N LEU A 9 35.14 -74.40 8.12
CA LEU A 9 35.19 -72.95 7.88
C LEU A 9 33.81 -72.43 8.13
N LEU A 10 33.62 -71.79 9.26
CA LEU A 10 32.41 -71.05 9.62
C LEU A 10 32.42 -69.72 8.91
N VAL A 11 31.76 -69.63 7.76
CA VAL A 11 31.50 -68.35 7.08
C VAL A 11 30.42 -67.63 7.86
N VAL A 12 30.82 -66.67 8.71
CA VAL A 12 29.89 -65.75 9.28
C VAL A 12 29.51 -64.73 8.18
N ALA A 13 28.36 -64.93 7.55
CA ALA A 13 27.75 -63.94 6.73
C ALA A 13 27.30 -62.80 7.67
N VAL A 14 28.09 -61.75 7.76
CA VAL A 14 27.64 -60.50 8.32
C VAL A 14 26.64 -59.93 7.32
N SER A 15 25.39 -60.24 7.54
CA SER A 15 24.29 -59.52 6.95
C SER A 15 24.34 -58.09 7.49
N CYS A 16 24.96 -57.16 6.74
CA CYS A 16 24.66 -55.77 6.93
C CYS A 16 23.18 -55.58 6.58
N GLU A 17 22.31 -55.77 7.55
CA GLU A 17 21.04 -55.08 7.55
C GLU A 17 21.42 -53.63 7.54
N ARG A 18 21.25 -52.97 6.35
CA ARG A 18 21.04 -51.54 6.32
C ARG A 18 19.78 -51.33 7.13
N LEU A 19 19.95 -51.04 8.42
CA LEU A 19 18.96 -50.22 9.10
C LEU A 19 18.80 -48.99 8.22
N GLY A 20 17.73 -48.94 7.48
CA GLY A 20 17.20 -47.69 6.97
C GLY A 20 16.98 -46.84 8.21
N ASP A 21 17.97 -46.04 8.50
CA ASP A 21 17.83 -44.93 9.41
C ASP A 21 16.82 -43.99 8.70
N SER A 22 15.56 -44.34 8.85
CA SER A 22 14.52 -43.33 8.79
C SER A 22 14.77 -42.49 10.02
N GLN A 23 15.72 -41.54 9.90
CA GLN A 23 15.71 -40.42 10.78
C GLN A 23 14.30 -39.86 10.62
N ASP A 24 13.43 -40.15 11.57
CA ASP A 24 12.25 -39.36 11.81
C ASP A 24 12.78 -37.93 12.03
N GLU A 25 12.92 -37.17 10.95
CA GLU A 25 13.33 -35.78 11.05
C GLU A 25 12.33 -35.12 11.99
N GLU A 26 12.85 -34.77 13.15
CA GLU A 26 12.04 -34.18 14.21
C GLU A 26 11.33 -32.95 13.65
N LYS A 27 10.00 -33.02 13.59
CA LYS A 27 9.18 -31.96 12.96
C LYS A 27 9.37 -30.63 13.67
N GLY A 28 9.30 -29.56 12.91
CA GLY A 28 9.20 -28.21 13.44
C GLY A 28 7.75 -27.76 13.61
N LEU A 29 7.57 -26.65 14.29
CA LEU A 29 6.26 -26.02 14.50
C LEU A 29 6.21 -24.67 13.77
N LEU A 30 5.20 -24.47 12.94
CA LEU A 30 4.89 -23.24 12.25
C LEU A 30 3.68 -22.59 12.92
N CYS A 31 3.81 -21.32 13.33
CA CYS A 31 2.74 -20.52 13.91
C CYS A 31 2.50 -19.29 13.03
N VAL A 32 1.27 -19.02 12.65
CA VAL A 32 0.93 -17.86 11.80
C VAL A 32 0.14 -16.86 12.61
N SER A 33 0.51 -15.60 12.48
CA SER A 33 -0.23 -14.46 13.02
C SER A 33 -0.31 -13.37 11.96
N PHE A 34 -1.32 -12.52 12.02
CA PHE A 34 -1.36 -11.34 11.15
C PHE A 34 -1.70 -10.06 11.89
N ASP A 35 -1.30 -8.96 11.27
CA ASP A 35 -1.77 -7.63 11.56
C ASP A 35 -2.31 -7.00 10.27
N MET A 36 -3.24 -6.09 10.38
CA MET A 36 -3.71 -5.23 9.30
C MET A 36 -3.16 -3.82 9.50
N SER A 37 -1.88 -3.72 9.80
CA SER A 37 -1.18 -2.45 9.92
C SER A 37 -1.07 -1.80 8.53
N GLY A 38 -1.55 -0.57 8.41
CA GLY A 38 -1.52 0.20 7.16
C GLY A 38 -2.84 0.30 6.42
N ALA A 39 -3.89 -0.38 6.86
CA ALA A 39 -5.25 -0.11 6.40
C ALA A 39 -5.80 1.17 7.06
N GLU A 40 -5.13 2.30 6.85
CA GLU A 40 -5.68 3.61 7.23
C GLU A 40 -6.81 3.97 6.26
N PHE A 41 -8.03 3.64 6.68
CA PHE A 41 -9.25 3.95 5.95
C PHE A 41 -9.65 5.40 6.17
N THR A 42 -9.23 6.28 5.28
CA THR A 42 -9.82 7.59 5.19
C THR A 42 -11.20 7.48 4.53
N ARG A 43 -12.25 7.58 5.35
CA ARG A 43 -13.64 7.97 5.04
C ARG A 43 -14.40 7.34 3.85
N SER A 44 -13.90 6.31 3.20
CA SER A 44 -14.75 5.43 2.39
C SER A 44 -15.23 4.30 3.28
N ALA A 45 -16.53 4.04 3.27
CA ALA A 45 -17.20 3.03 4.10
C ALA A 45 -16.87 1.59 3.67
N VAL A 46 -15.58 1.29 3.45
CA VAL A 46 -15.13 -0.08 3.28
C VAL A 46 -14.86 -0.63 4.69
N SER A 47 -15.76 -1.45 5.17
CA SER A 47 -15.55 -2.22 6.39
C SER A 47 -14.31 -3.11 6.18
N LEU A 48 -13.38 -3.08 7.14
CA LEU A 48 -12.27 -4.03 7.18
C LEU A 48 -12.82 -5.45 7.21
N PRO A 49 -12.30 -6.38 6.39
CA PRO A 49 -12.65 -7.77 6.54
C PRO A 49 -12.16 -8.29 7.88
N ASP A 50 -12.94 -9.20 8.50
CA ASP A 50 -12.48 -9.92 9.68
C ASP A 50 -11.25 -10.75 9.31
N THR A 51 -10.20 -10.69 10.13
CA THR A 51 -8.97 -11.46 9.89
C THR A 51 -9.23 -12.98 9.92
N CYS A 52 -10.22 -13.42 10.69
CA CYS A 52 -10.62 -14.84 10.74
C CYS A 52 -11.15 -15.36 9.40
N ASP A 53 -11.68 -14.47 8.54
CA ASP A 53 -12.23 -14.80 7.22
C ASP A 53 -11.17 -14.82 6.10
N PHE A 54 -9.90 -14.56 6.42
CA PHE A 54 -8.82 -14.62 5.44
C PHE A 54 -8.56 -16.06 4.98
N LEU A 55 -8.41 -16.23 3.68
CA LEU A 55 -7.96 -17.48 3.06
C LEU A 55 -6.45 -17.62 3.32
N LEU A 56 -6.08 -18.58 4.14
CA LEU A 56 -4.69 -18.90 4.46
C LEU A 56 -4.28 -20.15 3.69
N THR A 57 -3.19 -20.04 2.93
CA THR A 57 -2.58 -21.17 2.22
C THR A 57 -1.12 -21.30 2.64
N ILE A 58 -0.72 -22.50 3.04
CA ILE A 58 0.66 -22.84 3.40
C ILE A 58 1.12 -23.96 2.49
N THR A 59 2.16 -23.71 1.70
CA THR A 59 2.72 -24.68 0.76
C THR A 59 4.20 -24.92 1.01
N GLY A 60 4.62 -26.18 0.97
CA GLY A 60 6.03 -26.53 0.99
C GLY A 60 6.72 -26.22 -0.33
N SER A 61 8.05 -26.15 -0.32
CA SER A 61 8.87 -25.92 -1.52
C SER A 61 8.73 -27.04 -2.59
N ASP A 62 8.21 -28.19 -2.20
CA ASP A 62 7.86 -29.32 -3.06
C ASP A 62 6.48 -29.16 -3.72
N GLY A 63 5.75 -28.09 -3.40
CA GLY A 63 4.38 -27.82 -3.84
C GLY A 63 3.32 -28.54 -3.01
N GLY A 64 3.72 -29.29 -1.97
CA GLY A 64 2.79 -29.94 -1.03
C GLY A 64 2.01 -28.91 -0.22
N VAL A 65 0.67 -29.02 -0.21
CA VAL A 65 -0.20 -28.15 0.59
C VAL A 65 -0.21 -28.65 2.02
N VAL A 66 0.19 -27.80 2.97
CA VAL A 66 0.20 -28.05 4.40
C VAL A 66 -1.10 -27.59 5.06
N TYR A 67 -1.59 -26.44 4.63
CA TYR A 67 -2.85 -25.88 5.08
C TYR A 67 -3.50 -25.10 3.93
N ASP A 68 -4.80 -25.22 3.80
CA ASP A 68 -5.63 -24.44 2.87
C ASP A 68 -7.02 -24.28 3.48
N GLY A 69 -7.36 -23.08 3.92
CA GLY A 69 -8.61 -22.81 4.61
C GLY A 69 -8.67 -21.42 5.21
N LEU A 70 -9.69 -21.16 6.05
CA LEU A 70 -9.80 -19.90 6.75
C LEU A 70 -8.76 -19.79 7.89
N PHE A 71 -8.24 -18.60 8.08
CA PHE A 71 -7.30 -18.37 9.19
C PHE A 71 -7.94 -18.65 10.55
N GLY A 72 -9.24 -18.29 10.72
CA GLY A 72 -9.98 -18.57 11.95
C GLY A 72 -10.06 -20.06 12.32
N ASP A 73 -9.96 -20.96 11.33
CA ASP A 73 -9.96 -22.40 11.51
C ASP A 73 -8.53 -23.01 11.60
N CYS A 74 -7.50 -22.17 11.41
CA CYS A 74 -6.11 -22.61 11.44
C CYS A 74 -5.67 -22.96 12.87
N PRO A 75 -5.05 -24.11 13.12
CA PRO A 75 -4.47 -24.43 14.41
C PRO A 75 -3.41 -23.39 14.85
N GLU A 76 -3.30 -23.11 16.14
CA GLU A 76 -2.27 -22.19 16.68
C GLU A 76 -0.85 -22.58 16.30
N SER A 77 -0.62 -23.86 16.04
CA SER A 77 0.66 -24.38 15.56
C SER A 77 0.46 -25.57 14.65
N ILE A 78 1.17 -25.61 13.54
CA ILE A 78 1.15 -26.66 12.55
C ILE A 78 2.48 -27.40 12.59
N SER A 79 2.43 -28.72 12.75
CA SER A 79 3.63 -29.57 12.75
C SER A 79 4.03 -29.88 11.30
N VAL A 80 5.22 -29.44 10.89
CA VAL A 80 5.73 -29.57 9.53
C VAL A 80 7.14 -30.19 9.53
N SER A 81 7.52 -30.87 8.44
CA SER A 81 8.89 -31.33 8.23
C SER A 81 9.84 -30.15 8.07
N PRO A 82 11.13 -30.30 8.39
CA PRO A 82 12.13 -29.26 8.10
C PRO A 82 12.12 -28.93 6.60
N GLY A 83 12.09 -27.62 6.28
CA GLY A 83 11.99 -27.17 4.90
C GLY A 83 11.62 -25.71 4.74
N SER A 84 11.45 -25.28 3.49
CA SER A 84 10.97 -23.94 3.16
C SER A 84 9.48 -23.97 2.87
N TYR A 85 8.78 -22.99 3.39
CA TYR A 85 7.33 -22.87 3.26
C TYR A 85 6.96 -21.49 2.75
N ASN A 86 5.99 -21.46 1.85
CA ASN A 86 5.33 -20.23 1.45
C ASN A 86 4.02 -20.09 2.22
N VAL A 87 3.86 -19.00 2.95
CA VAL A 87 2.68 -18.68 3.77
C VAL A 87 2.00 -17.47 3.14
N LYS A 88 0.79 -17.64 2.66
CA LYS A 88 0.01 -16.61 1.98
C LYS A 88 -1.36 -16.47 2.64
N ALA A 89 -1.73 -15.25 2.96
CA ALA A 89 -3.08 -14.94 3.42
C ALA A 89 -3.71 -13.85 2.53
N VAL A 90 -4.96 -14.05 2.13
CA VAL A 90 -5.71 -13.06 1.35
C VAL A 90 -7.14 -12.94 1.87
N SER A 91 -7.68 -11.71 1.89
CA SER A 91 -9.05 -11.47 2.37
C SER A 91 -10.12 -12.02 1.43
N ARG A 92 -9.77 -12.28 0.18
CA ARG A 92 -10.65 -12.85 -0.85
C ARG A 92 -9.85 -13.28 -2.06
N GLU A 93 -10.43 -14.16 -2.87
CA GLU A 93 -9.96 -14.40 -4.23
C GLU A 93 -10.19 -13.18 -5.11
N PHE A 94 -9.18 -12.78 -5.89
CA PHE A 94 -9.28 -11.63 -6.79
C PHE A 94 -8.46 -11.88 -8.06
N SER A 95 -9.12 -12.21 -9.16
CA SER A 95 -8.48 -12.49 -10.45
C SER A 95 -9.01 -11.64 -11.60
N ARG A 96 -10.14 -10.95 -11.40
CA ARG A 96 -10.79 -10.10 -12.40
C ARG A 96 -11.18 -8.76 -11.78
N PRO A 97 -11.21 -7.69 -12.58
CA PRO A 97 -11.67 -6.40 -12.12
C PRO A 97 -13.08 -6.46 -11.53
N ALA A 98 -13.27 -5.77 -10.39
CA ALA A 98 -14.57 -5.70 -9.73
C ALA A 98 -14.72 -4.36 -8.98
N PHE A 99 -15.96 -3.88 -8.85
CA PHE A 99 -16.27 -2.71 -8.02
C PHE A 99 -16.31 -3.09 -6.53
N ASP A 100 -15.90 -2.16 -5.66
CA ASP A 100 -15.91 -2.27 -4.19
C ASP A 100 -15.29 -3.58 -3.66
N SER A 101 -14.21 -4.01 -4.31
CA SER A 101 -13.59 -5.29 -4.02
C SER A 101 -12.09 -5.15 -3.71
N PRO A 102 -11.73 -4.40 -2.66
CA PRO A 102 -10.34 -4.38 -2.21
C PRO A 102 -9.93 -5.79 -1.75
N GLN A 103 -8.73 -6.21 -2.11
CA GLN A 103 -8.10 -7.43 -1.64
C GLN A 103 -6.95 -7.06 -0.72
N PHE A 104 -6.96 -7.58 0.50
CA PHE A 104 -5.86 -7.44 1.46
C PHE A 104 -5.13 -8.75 1.58
N GLY A 105 -3.85 -8.72 1.84
CA GLY A 105 -3.06 -9.92 2.05
C GLY A 105 -1.58 -9.64 2.17
N ASP A 106 -0.85 -10.73 2.47
CA ASP A 106 0.60 -10.80 2.48
C ASP A 106 1.05 -12.20 2.12
N GLU A 107 2.29 -12.33 1.67
CA GLU A 107 2.89 -13.60 1.29
C GLU A 107 4.36 -13.61 1.70
N GLN A 108 4.74 -14.59 2.53
CA GLN A 108 6.09 -14.71 3.05
C GLN A 108 6.64 -16.12 2.90
N CYS A 109 7.94 -16.20 2.58
CA CYS A 109 8.68 -17.44 2.57
C CYS A 109 9.45 -17.60 3.88
N VAL A 110 9.30 -18.76 4.54
CA VAL A 110 9.95 -19.06 5.80
C VAL A 110 10.66 -20.41 5.76
N VAL A 111 11.68 -20.55 6.60
CA VAL A 111 12.44 -21.82 6.74
C VAL A 111 12.19 -22.38 8.14
N VAL A 112 11.65 -23.59 8.19
CA VAL A 112 11.45 -24.36 9.43
C VAL A 112 12.56 -25.37 9.56
N LYS A 113 13.27 -25.37 10.69
CA LYS A 113 14.33 -26.35 11.02
C LYS A 113 13.75 -27.44 11.93
N SER A 114 14.45 -28.58 12.00
CA SER A 114 14.13 -29.65 12.94
C SER A 114 14.01 -29.12 14.37
N ALA A 115 13.01 -29.58 15.11
CA ALA A 115 12.71 -29.21 16.49
C ALA A 115 12.57 -27.68 16.74
N SER A 116 12.39 -26.87 15.71
CA SER A 116 12.25 -25.41 15.86
C SER A 116 10.80 -24.98 15.89
N LYS A 117 10.53 -23.87 16.59
CA LYS A 117 9.27 -23.15 16.50
C LYS A 117 9.49 -21.85 15.72
N VAL A 118 8.78 -21.68 14.61
CA VAL A 118 8.88 -20.51 13.73
C VAL A 118 7.56 -19.77 13.76
N GLY A 119 7.59 -18.50 14.14
CA GLY A 119 6.46 -17.58 14.02
C GLY A 119 6.54 -16.82 12.70
N VAL A 120 5.44 -16.79 11.96
CA VAL A 120 5.27 -15.95 10.77
C VAL A 120 4.26 -14.87 11.11
N HIS A 121 4.67 -13.65 10.92
CA HIS A 121 3.76 -12.50 11.08
C HIS A 121 3.52 -11.88 9.72
N LEU A 122 2.26 -11.91 9.27
CA LEU A 122 1.86 -11.36 7.98
C LEU A 122 1.32 -9.94 8.17
N ASP A 123 1.85 -9.01 7.41
CA ASP A 123 1.43 -7.60 7.34
C ASP A 123 0.49 -7.40 6.15
N CYS A 124 -0.81 -7.69 6.37
CA CYS A 124 -1.80 -7.70 5.30
C CYS A 124 -2.14 -6.28 4.83
N THR A 125 -1.59 -5.89 3.69
CA THR A 125 -1.86 -4.64 2.99
C THR A 125 -2.76 -4.85 1.77
N GLN A 126 -3.23 -3.79 1.14
CA GLN A 126 -4.03 -3.92 -0.09
C GLN A 126 -3.15 -4.43 -1.24
N MET A 127 -3.53 -5.58 -1.81
CA MET A 127 -2.78 -6.26 -2.88
C MET A 127 -3.20 -5.83 -4.29
N ASN A 128 -4.39 -5.29 -4.46
CA ASN A 128 -4.89 -4.78 -5.73
C ASN A 128 -4.82 -3.25 -5.82
N ALA A 129 -5.02 -2.71 -7.02
CA ALA A 129 -5.07 -1.27 -7.27
C ALA A 129 -6.52 -0.80 -7.42
N GLY A 130 -6.82 0.40 -6.94
CA GLY A 130 -8.15 1.00 -7.06
C GLY A 130 -8.16 2.17 -8.04
N VAL A 131 -9.23 2.28 -8.81
CA VAL A 131 -9.50 3.44 -9.69
C VAL A 131 -10.90 3.95 -9.44
N ASN A 132 -11.03 5.23 -9.17
CA ASN A 132 -12.30 5.92 -9.11
C ASN A 132 -12.39 6.90 -10.28
N LEU A 133 -13.50 6.90 -10.99
CA LEU A 133 -13.73 7.75 -12.15
C LEU A 133 -14.88 8.72 -11.84
N ASP A 134 -14.59 10.02 -11.84
CA ASP A 134 -15.56 11.08 -11.67
C ASP A 134 -15.79 11.79 -13.01
N ILE A 135 -16.94 11.55 -13.63
CA ILE A 135 -17.30 12.09 -14.95
C ILE A 135 -18.18 13.32 -14.73
N SER A 136 -17.71 14.48 -15.22
CA SER A 136 -18.44 15.74 -15.07
C SER A 136 -19.72 15.79 -15.90
N SER A 137 -20.70 16.55 -15.44
CA SER A 137 -21.95 16.81 -16.20
C SER A 137 -21.71 17.45 -17.54
N ASP A 138 -20.67 18.28 -17.68
CA ASP A 138 -20.32 18.98 -18.92
C ASP A 138 -19.86 18.01 -20.00
N PHE A 139 -19.15 16.93 -19.59
CA PHE A 139 -18.78 15.84 -20.48
C PHE A 139 -20.01 15.16 -21.08
N LEU A 140 -21.04 14.90 -20.26
CA LEU A 140 -22.30 14.29 -20.72
C LEU A 140 -23.00 15.11 -21.74
N THR A 141 -22.97 16.44 -21.56
CA THR A 141 -23.60 17.39 -22.49
C THR A 141 -22.85 17.45 -23.82
N ALA A 142 -21.51 17.38 -23.77
CA ALA A 142 -20.67 17.46 -24.95
C ALA A 142 -20.57 16.13 -25.73
N CYS A 143 -20.62 15.00 -25.02
CA CYS A 143 -20.44 13.66 -25.57
C CYS A 143 -21.54 12.68 -25.09
N PRO A 144 -22.83 12.91 -25.49
CA PRO A 144 -23.96 12.14 -24.95
C PRO A 144 -23.93 10.65 -25.32
N ASP A 145 -23.28 10.28 -26.42
CA ASP A 145 -23.19 8.90 -26.91
C ASP A 145 -21.88 8.21 -26.53
N ALA A 146 -21.02 8.87 -25.74
CA ALA A 146 -19.76 8.30 -25.31
C ALA A 146 -19.96 7.32 -24.15
N VAL A 147 -19.31 6.18 -24.21
CA VAL A 147 -19.30 5.17 -23.15
C VAL A 147 -17.88 5.01 -22.60
N MET A 148 -17.72 5.23 -21.31
CA MET A 148 -16.44 5.10 -20.65
C MET A 148 -16.27 3.73 -20.01
N PHE A 149 -15.06 3.17 -20.06
CA PHE A 149 -14.70 1.95 -19.35
C PHE A 149 -13.21 1.89 -19.00
N LEU A 150 -12.90 1.15 -17.96
CA LEU A 150 -11.54 0.81 -17.58
C LEU A 150 -11.21 -0.59 -18.05
N LYS A 151 -10.02 -0.79 -18.64
CA LYS A 151 -9.56 -2.05 -19.20
C LYS A 151 -8.18 -2.42 -18.69
N SER A 152 -8.01 -3.68 -18.35
CA SER A 152 -6.71 -4.30 -18.05
C SER A 152 -6.56 -5.62 -18.82
N SER A 153 -5.43 -6.30 -18.66
CA SER A 153 -5.23 -7.66 -19.19
C SER A 153 -6.19 -8.69 -18.58
N SER A 154 -6.64 -8.45 -17.34
CA SER A 154 -7.54 -9.35 -16.60
C SER A 154 -9.04 -9.08 -16.84
N GLY A 155 -9.41 -8.00 -17.56
CA GLY A 155 -10.80 -7.70 -17.89
C GLY A 155 -11.11 -6.22 -18.01
N LYS A 156 -12.39 -5.91 -18.13
CA LYS A 156 -12.88 -4.53 -18.23
C LYS A 156 -14.05 -4.27 -17.30
N LEU A 157 -14.18 -3.04 -16.84
CA LEU A 157 -15.34 -2.52 -16.09
C LEU A 157 -15.93 -1.31 -16.81
N MET A 158 -17.22 -1.39 -17.07
CA MET A 158 -17.98 -0.27 -17.67
C MET A 158 -18.31 0.74 -16.58
N TYR A 159 -18.05 2.00 -16.84
CA TYR A 159 -18.42 3.10 -15.96
C TYR A 159 -19.65 3.82 -16.50
N SER A 160 -20.76 3.71 -15.79
CA SER A 160 -21.89 4.59 -16.03
C SER A 160 -21.59 5.97 -15.40
N TYR A 161 -22.26 6.99 -15.88
CA TYR A 161 -22.08 8.36 -15.37
C TYR A 161 -22.45 8.55 -13.90
N SER A 162 -23.31 7.68 -13.38
CA SER A 162 -23.72 7.66 -11.98
C SER A 162 -22.87 6.73 -11.12
N GLU A 163 -21.90 6.03 -11.72
CA GLU A 163 -21.03 5.11 -10.96
C GLU A 163 -20.07 5.90 -10.07
N LYS A 164 -20.08 5.61 -8.78
CA LYS A 164 -19.25 6.27 -7.78
C LYS A 164 -18.37 5.26 -7.02
N ARG A 165 -18.56 3.97 -7.29
CA ARG A 165 -17.77 2.93 -6.65
C ARG A 165 -16.35 2.91 -7.17
N THR A 166 -15.43 2.49 -6.32
CA THR A 166 -14.04 2.25 -6.73
C THR A 166 -13.96 0.93 -7.50
N ALA A 167 -13.37 0.97 -8.69
CA ALA A 167 -13.03 -0.21 -9.48
C ALA A 167 -11.66 -0.73 -9.05
N TYR A 168 -11.58 -1.99 -8.70
CA TYR A 168 -10.32 -2.64 -8.33
C TYR A 168 -9.80 -3.51 -9.45
N PHE A 169 -8.47 -3.51 -9.63
CA PHE A 169 -7.75 -4.25 -10.68
C PHE A 169 -6.56 -5.00 -10.06
N PRO A 170 -6.21 -6.18 -10.57
CA PRO A 170 -4.89 -6.75 -10.28
C PRO A 170 -3.78 -5.75 -10.69
N PRO A 171 -2.62 -5.74 -10.02
CA PRO A 171 -1.49 -4.91 -10.44
C PRO A 171 -1.13 -5.12 -11.90
N GLY A 172 -0.76 -4.06 -12.59
CA GLY A 172 -0.44 -4.04 -14.01
C GLY A 172 -1.06 -2.86 -14.74
N GLN A 173 -1.05 -2.91 -16.07
CA GLN A 173 -1.57 -1.81 -16.89
C GLN A 173 -3.11 -1.71 -16.82
N VAL A 174 -3.59 -0.52 -16.51
CA VAL A 174 -5.01 -0.14 -16.57
C VAL A 174 -5.15 1.04 -17.54
N SER A 175 -6.05 0.90 -18.50
CA SER A 175 -6.33 1.91 -19.50
C SER A 175 -7.73 2.47 -19.31
N LEU A 176 -7.88 3.80 -19.36
CA LEU A 176 -9.15 4.46 -19.54
C LEU A 176 -9.47 4.47 -21.02
N MET A 177 -10.62 3.94 -21.37
CA MET A 177 -11.13 3.81 -22.73
C MET A 177 -12.43 4.57 -22.88
N MET A 178 -12.66 5.09 -24.07
CA MET A 178 -13.93 5.69 -24.47
C MET A 178 -14.39 5.06 -25.79
N THR A 179 -15.64 4.64 -25.84
CA THR A 179 -16.29 4.26 -27.09
C THR A 179 -17.17 5.42 -27.56
N MET A 180 -16.97 5.92 -28.76
CA MET A 180 -17.79 6.93 -29.37
C MET A 180 -18.02 6.57 -30.85
N GLY A 181 -19.27 6.57 -31.32
CA GLY A 181 -19.60 6.17 -32.68
C GLY A 181 -19.23 4.71 -33.02
N GLY A 182 -19.13 3.83 -32.03
CA GLY A 182 -18.74 2.43 -32.19
C GLY A 182 -17.22 2.18 -32.31
N VAL A 183 -16.40 3.21 -32.12
CA VAL A 183 -14.94 3.12 -32.12
C VAL A 183 -14.40 3.28 -30.71
N ASP A 184 -13.55 2.35 -30.30
CA ASP A 184 -12.84 2.40 -29.00
C ASP A 184 -11.58 3.25 -29.13
N GLU A 185 -11.44 4.24 -28.29
CA GLU A 185 -10.27 5.09 -28.17
C GLU A 185 -9.62 4.90 -26.78
N THR A 186 -8.30 4.76 -26.74
CA THR A 186 -7.55 4.74 -25.47
C THR A 186 -7.22 6.17 -25.09
N LEU A 187 -7.82 6.66 -24.03
CA LEU A 187 -7.57 8.00 -23.53
C LEU A 187 -6.28 8.06 -22.71
N MET A 188 -6.00 7.02 -21.92
CA MET A 188 -4.88 6.97 -21.02
C MET A 188 -4.54 5.53 -20.63
N THR A 189 -3.28 5.27 -20.34
CA THR A 189 -2.81 3.99 -19.78
C THR A 189 -1.88 4.27 -18.61
N ARG A 190 -2.07 3.53 -17.52
CA ARG A 190 -1.23 3.57 -16.32
C ARG A 190 -0.78 2.19 -15.90
N ASP A 191 0.46 2.12 -15.41
CA ASP A 191 0.98 0.95 -14.72
C ASP A 191 0.67 1.11 -13.22
N MET A 192 -0.24 0.26 -12.72
CA MET A 192 -0.77 0.30 -11.36
C MET A 192 -0.10 -0.78 -10.51
N LYS A 193 0.37 -0.41 -9.35
CA LYS A 193 0.97 -1.34 -8.37
C LYS A 193 -0.07 -1.71 -7.30
N ALA A 194 0.26 -2.71 -6.50
CA ALA A 194 -0.48 -2.99 -5.29
C ALA A 194 -0.57 -1.73 -4.41
N ASN A 195 -1.72 -1.53 -3.80
CA ASN A 195 -2.04 -0.38 -2.95
C ASN A 195 -2.12 0.99 -3.68
N ASP A 196 -1.93 1.05 -5.00
CA ASP A 196 -2.18 2.28 -5.75
C ASP A 196 -3.66 2.58 -5.80
N MET A 197 -4.02 3.84 -5.56
CA MET A 197 -5.38 4.35 -5.70
C MET A 197 -5.36 5.54 -6.65
N LEU A 198 -6.14 5.50 -7.71
CA LEU A 198 -6.21 6.52 -8.75
C LEU A 198 -7.61 7.12 -8.79
N LEU A 199 -7.73 8.43 -8.59
CA LEU A 199 -8.97 9.17 -8.84
C LEU A 199 -8.83 9.94 -10.15
N LEU A 200 -9.64 9.60 -11.12
CA LEU A 200 -9.68 10.24 -12.44
C LEU A 200 -10.89 11.15 -12.55
N LYS A 201 -10.66 12.42 -12.77
CA LYS A 201 -11.72 13.38 -13.04
C LYS A 201 -11.78 13.67 -14.54
N VAL A 202 -12.90 13.32 -15.17
CA VAL A 202 -13.12 13.51 -16.59
C VAL A 202 -14.01 14.73 -16.78
N SER A 203 -13.49 15.77 -17.45
CA SER A 203 -14.21 17.00 -17.74
C SER A 203 -13.92 17.48 -19.16
N VAL A 204 -14.76 18.37 -19.67
CA VAL A 204 -14.54 19.05 -20.96
C VAL A 204 -13.97 20.43 -20.68
N SER A 205 -12.87 20.79 -21.36
CA SER A 205 -12.31 22.13 -21.22
C SER A 205 -13.17 23.16 -21.96
N ALA A 206 -13.46 24.28 -21.28
CA ALA A 206 -14.25 25.37 -21.81
C ALA A 206 -13.68 26.02 -23.09
N ALA A 207 -12.38 25.87 -23.34
CA ALA A 207 -11.70 26.41 -24.53
C ALA A 207 -11.99 25.64 -25.83
N LEU A 208 -12.63 24.48 -25.76
CA LEU A 208 -12.87 23.57 -26.87
C LEU A 208 -14.38 23.27 -27.08
N ALA A 209 -15.26 23.83 -26.26
CA ALA A 209 -16.71 23.69 -26.42
C ALA A 209 -17.21 24.23 -27.78
N GLU A 210 -16.41 25.03 -28.47
CA GLU A 210 -16.75 25.55 -29.80
C GLU A 210 -16.20 24.73 -30.99
N LYS A 211 -15.23 23.79 -30.79
CA LYS A 211 -14.66 23.09 -31.96
C LYS A 211 -14.18 21.65 -31.77
N SER A 212 -14.02 21.11 -30.60
CA SER A 212 -13.77 19.66 -30.33
C SER A 212 -13.63 19.40 -28.82
N SER A 213 -14.05 18.23 -28.40
CA SER A 213 -14.05 17.80 -27.00
C SER A 213 -12.64 17.65 -26.43
N ALA A 214 -12.25 18.53 -25.52
CA ALA A 214 -11.06 18.32 -24.69
C ALA A 214 -11.49 17.75 -23.33
N LEU A 215 -10.85 16.68 -22.94
CA LEU A 215 -11.02 16.04 -21.63
C LEU A 215 -9.88 16.47 -20.71
N THR A 216 -10.22 17.11 -19.59
CA THR A 216 -9.26 17.44 -18.54
C THR A 216 -9.50 16.51 -17.36
N MET A 217 -8.44 15.87 -16.87
CA MET A 217 -8.50 14.94 -15.76
C MET A 217 -7.75 15.51 -14.56
N SER A 218 -8.35 15.49 -13.37
CA SER A 218 -7.70 15.86 -12.11
C SER A 218 -7.86 14.76 -11.06
N VAL A 219 -6.98 14.67 -10.09
CA VAL A 219 -6.83 13.51 -9.22
C VAL A 219 -6.73 13.90 -7.74
N ASP A 220 -7.29 13.13 -6.81
CA ASP A 220 -7.31 13.39 -5.37
C ASP A 220 -6.54 12.31 -4.56
N THR A 221 -6.00 12.68 -3.41
CA THR A 221 -4.90 11.99 -2.75
C THR A 221 -5.21 11.56 -1.33
N ALA A 222 -5.49 10.28 -1.10
CA ALA A 222 -5.50 9.77 0.28
C ALA A 222 -4.98 8.34 0.47
N ARG A 223 -4.45 7.75 -0.52
CA ARG A 223 -3.56 6.59 -0.54
C ARG A 223 -2.51 6.92 -1.59
N VAL A 224 -1.59 6.08 -1.97
CA VAL A 224 -0.65 6.47 -3.03
C VAL A 224 -1.44 6.78 -4.30
N TRP A 225 -1.93 8.01 -4.39
CA TRP A 225 -2.73 8.47 -5.51
C TRP A 225 -1.80 8.99 -6.60
N LEU A 226 -1.95 8.47 -7.81
CA LEU A 226 -1.22 8.90 -8.99
C LEU A 226 -2.05 9.97 -9.72
N TYR A 227 -1.41 11.07 -10.10
CA TYR A 227 -2.07 12.19 -10.78
C TYR A 227 -1.83 12.15 -12.27
N ASP A 228 -2.88 12.33 -13.06
CA ASP A 228 -2.75 12.65 -14.48
C ASP A 228 -3.81 13.63 -14.97
N GLU A 229 -3.34 14.60 -15.72
CA GLU A 229 -4.17 15.48 -16.52
C GLU A 229 -4.07 15.07 -17.99
N TYR A 230 -5.18 14.75 -18.60
CA TYR A 230 -5.26 14.43 -20.03
C TYR A 230 -6.18 15.39 -20.74
N VAL A 231 -5.66 16.07 -21.77
CA VAL A 231 -6.41 17.02 -22.60
C VAL A 231 -6.60 16.43 -23.99
N ILE A 232 -7.85 16.12 -24.36
CA ILE A 232 -8.20 15.71 -25.74
C ILE A 232 -8.44 16.95 -26.59
N GLY A 233 -7.76 17.02 -27.75
CA GLY A 233 -8.00 18.06 -28.76
C GLY A 233 -6.89 19.09 -28.94
N GLY A 234 -5.70 18.87 -28.42
CA GLY A 234 -4.48 19.59 -28.75
C GLY A 234 -3.77 18.95 -29.93
N SER A 235 -3.41 19.73 -30.96
CA SER A 235 -2.55 19.32 -32.07
C SER A 235 -1.28 18.64 -31.54
N ALA A 236 -0.88 17.53 -32.16
CA ALA A 236 0.30 16.75 -31.79
C ALA A 236 1.57 17.62 -31.72
N GLY A 237 1.80 18.16 -30.54
CA GLY A 237 3.08 18.72 -30.14
C GLY A 237 3.78 17.65 -29.31
N ASN A 238 4.95 17.24 -29.77
CA ASN A 238 5.85 16.29 -29.16
C ASN A 238 6.24 16.77 -27.75
N GLY A 239 5.38 16.52 -26.77
CA GLY A 239 5.62 16.79 -25.36
C GLY A 239 5.80 15.48 -24.62
N GLY A 240 7.03 15.17 -24.26
CA GLY A 240 7.30 14.08 -23.34
C GLY A 240 6.45 14.26 -22.09
N VAL A 241 5.67 13.25 -21.77
CA VAL A 241 4.84 13.20 -20.58
C VAL A 241 5.79 13.14 -19.38
N SER A 242 6.16 14.29 -18.86
CA SER A 242 6.61 14.44 -17.49
C SER A 242 5.35 14.49 -16.63
N GLY A 243 4.70 13.37 -16.44
CA GLY A 243 3.71 13.19 -15.41
C GLY A 243 4.45 13.27 -14.09
N GLY A 244 4.52 14.48 -13.53
CA GLY A 244 5.01 14.68 -12.19
C GLY A 244 4.03 14.02 -11.24
N ALA A 245 4.31 12.77 -10.83
CA ALA A 245 3.80 12.29 -9.58
C ALA A 245 4.25 13.33 -8.56
N THR A 246 3.33 13.99 -7.87
CA THR A 246 3.70 14.92 -6.80
C THR A 246 4.34 14.07 -5.72
N GLU A 247 5.66 14.03 -5.71
CA GLU A 247 6.46 13.23 -4.79
C GLU A 247 6.09 13.62 -3.38
N ILE A 248 5.52 12.67 -2.61
CA ILE A 248 5.26 12.87 -1.19
C ILE A 248 6.50 12.46 -0.44
N LEU A 249 7.20 13.42 0.10
CA LEU A 249 8.42 13.17 0.86
C LEU A 249 8.09 12.59 2.24
N THR A 250 8.87 11.63 2.67
CA THR A 250 8.92 11.25 4.08
C THR A 250 9.64 12.34 4.90
N VAL A 251 9.50 12.33 6.22
CA VAL A 251 10.23 13.24 7.11
C VAL A 251 11.74 13.21 6.83
N ALA A 252 12.33 12.02 6.69
CA ALA A 252 13.77 11.87 6.43
C ALA A 252 14.18 12.44 5.05
N GLN A 253 13.37 12.24 4.01
CA GLN A 253 13.61 12.82 2.68
C GLN A 253 13.47 14.33 2.70
N ALA A 254 12.47 14.85 3.41
CA ALA A 254 12.27 16.29 3.56
C ALA A 254 13.44 16.97 4.30
N MET A 255 13.97 16.34 5.36
CA MET A 255 15.18 16.83 6.07
C MET A 255 16.39 16.97 5.15
N SER A 256 16.47 16.16 4.09
CA SER A 256 17.56 16.24 3.08
C SER A 256 17.19 17.11 1.86
N SER A 257 16.04 17.75 1.86
CA SER A 257 15.47 18.46 0.70
C SER A 257 15.19 19.94 0.97
N ALA A 258 15.95 20.58 1.85
CA ALA A 258 15.79 22.00 2.15
C ALA A 258 15.91 22.85 0.87
N GLY A 259 15.03 23.85 0.75
CA GLY A 259 14.91 24.71 -0.43
C GLY A 259 13.91 24.24 -1.49
N LYS A 260 13.29 23.04 -1.35
CA LYS A 260 12.16 22.66 -2.21
C LYS A 260 10.91 23.43 -1.80
N GLU A 261 10.21 23.98 -2.78
CA GLU A 261 8.96 24.71 -2.60
C GLU A 261 7.76 23.85 -3.05
N ASP A 262 6.60 24.11 -2.45
CA ASP A 262 5.30 23.53 -2.83
C ASP A 262 5.29 22.00 -2.89
N VAL A 263 5.91 21.33 -1.92
CA VAL A 263 6.02 19.87 -1.85
C VAL A 263 5.15 19.28 -0.74
N TRP A 264 4.70 18.05 -0.98
CA TRP A 264 4.01 17.28 0.04
C TRP A 264 5.00 16.55 0.95
N VAL A 265 4.77 16.61 2.25
CA VAL A 265 5.52 15.85 3.26
C VAL A 265 4.55 15.05 4.13
N SER A 266 4.82 13.77 4.33
CA SER A 266 4.04 12.88 5.21
C SER A 266 4.81 12.55 6.48
N GLY A 267 4.17 12.69 7.64
CA GLY A 267 4.75 12.34 8.94
C GLY A 267 3.69 12.28 10.03
N TYR A 268 4.11 12.05 11.26
CA TYR A 268 3.24 12.01 12.43
C TYR A 268 3.37 13.29 13.24
N ILE A 269 2.26 13.85 13.69
CA ILE A 269 2.27 14.99 14.64
C ILE A 269 2.71 14.43 16.00
N VAL A 270 3.97 14.68 16.37
CA VAL A 270 4.55 14.11 17.59
C VAL A 270 4.77 15.10 18.70
N GLY A 271 4.56 16.39 18.43
CA GLY A 271 4.75 17.42 19.44
C GLY A 271 4.54 18.84 18.94
N GLY A 272 4.89 19.80 19.76
CA GLY A 272 4.78 21.24 19.49
C GLY A 272 5.60 22.07 20.48
N ASP A 273 5.16 23.29 20.76
CA ASP A 273 5.81 24.24 21.69
C ASP A 273 7.31 24.44 21.39
N LEU A 274 7.62 24.58 20.09
CA LEU A 274 8.99 24.66 19.61
C LEU A 274 9.68 25.91 20.09
N THR A 275 10.92 25.75 20.56
CA THR A 275 11.92 26.80 20.75
C THR A 275 13.18 26.44 19.94
N SER A 276 14.17 27.32 19.90
CA SER A 276 15.44 26.98 19.22
C SER A 276 16.23 25.86 19.90
N ALA A 277 15.89 25.50 21.14
CA ALA A 277 16.61 24.50 21.93
C ALA A 277 15.76 23.31 22.36
N SER A 278 14.42 23.39 22.30
CA SER A 278 13.53 22.38 22.86
C SER A 278 12.22 22.23 22.09
N ALA A 279 11.53 21.11 22.31
CA ALA A 279 10.17 20.84 21.88
C ALA A 279 9.43 20.08 22.97
N SER A 280 8.10 20.17 23.03
CA SER A 280 7.24 19.35 23.87
C SER A 280 6.71 18.16 23.05
N PHE A 281 6.80 16.95 23.60
CA PHE A 281 6.22 15.74 23.02
C PHE A 281 4.96 15.29 23.77
N ASP A 282 4.67 15.91 24.90
CA ASP A 282 3.55 15.56 25.76
C ASP A 282 2.67 16.78 26.04
N GLN A 283 1.40 16.53 26.31
CA GLN A 283 0.43 17.54 26.73
C GLN A 283 0.72 18.03 28.18
N PRO A 284 0.30 19.26 28.54
CA PRO A 284 -0.44 20.24 27.73
C PRO A 284 0.44 21.12 26.85
N PHE A 285 -0.04 21.39 25.63
CA PHE A 285 0.62 22.33 24.71
C PHE A 285 0.17 23.78 24.94
N LYS A 286 1.02 24.74 24.59
CA LYS A 286 0.78 26.18 24.79
C LYS A 286 0.79 26.98 23.51
N SER A 287 1.56 26.54 22.51
CA SER A 287 1.70 27.23 21.22
C SER A 287 0.72 26.68 20.19
N LYS A 288 -0.03 27.57 19.53
CA LYS A 288 -0.89 27.24 18.40
C LYS A 288 -0.19 27.43 17.04
N THR A 289 1.05 27.92 17.02
CA THR A 289 1.70 28.39 15.80
C THR A 289 2.65 27.39 15.17
N ASN A 290 2.91 26.29 15.84
CA ASN A 290 3.83 25.28 15.38
C ASN A 290 3.47 23.88 15.90
N ILE A 291 3.86 22.88 15.13
CA ILE A 291 3.86 21.48 15.50
C ILE A 291 5.18 20.84 15.09
N LEU A 292 5.45 19.65 15.62
CA LEU A 292 6.61 18.83 15.28
C LEU A 292 6.15 17.60 14.52
N LEU A 293 6.78 17.32 13.38
CA LEU A 293 6.45 16.20 12.52
C LEU A 293 7.56 15.13 12.58
N GLY A 294 7.24 13.99 13.13
CA GLY A 294 8.18 12.85 13.27
C GLY A 294 7.97 11.76 12.22
N PRO A 295 9.00 10.94 11.96
CA PRO A 295 8.89 9.82 11.03
C PRO A 295 8.00 8.68 11.56
N LYS A 296 7.81 8.59 12.88
CA LYS A 296 6.96 7.59 13.54
C LYS A 296 6.12 8.25 14.63
N SER A 297 4.97 7.68 14.95
CA SER A 297 4.11 8.15 16.05
C SER A 297 4.77 8.10 17.43
N SER A 298 5.81 7.27 17.58
CA SER A 298 6.61 7.13 18.80
C SER A 298 7.87 7.99 18.81
N SER A 299 8.10 8.85 17.80
CA SER A 299 9.27 9.72 17.75
C SER A 299 9.27 10.68 18.92
N ALA A 300 10.39 10.72 19.65
CA ALA A 300 10.61 11.61 20.81
C ALA A 300 11.99 12.29 20.74
N ASP A 301 12.66 12.19 19.60
CA ASP A 301 13.90 12.90 19.31
C ASP A 301 13.61 14.10 18.43
N ARG A 302 13.83 15.30 18.98
CA ARG A 302 13.59 16.57 18.31
C ARG A 302 14.39 16.69 17.00
N ASP A 303 15.64 16.28 17.02
CA ASP A 303 16.56 16.47 15.89
C ASP A 303 16.29 15.47 14.74
N ALA A 304 15.48 14.45 14.98
CA ALA A 304 14.97 13.54 13.97
C ALA A 304 13.61 13.97 13.39
N CYS A 305 13.12 15.16 13.73
CA CYS A 305 11.81 15.66 13.35
C CYS A 305 11.91 16.96 12.53
N LEU A 306 10.84 17.24 11.78
CA LEU A 306 10.65 18.51 11.08
C LEU A 306 9.82 19.47 11.92
N SER A 307 10.26 20.71 11.99
CA SER A 307 9.45 21.80 12.56
C SER A 307 8.43 22.30 11.52
N VAL A 308 7.19 22.52 11.92
CA VAL A 308 6.14 22.98 11.01
C VAL A 308 5.55 24.29 11.52
N GLN A 309 5.52 25.29 10.66
CA GLN A 309 4.80 26.55 10.91
C GLN A 309 3.34 26.38 10.53
N LEU A 310 2.44 26.68 11.45
CA LEU A 310 1.00 26.74 11.17
C LEU A 310 0.61 28.18 10.82
N PRO A 311 0.29 28.49 9.54
CA PRO A 311 -0.18 29.82 9.15
C PRO A 311 -1.50 30.15 9.84
N ALA A 312 -1.79 31.44 10.01
CA ALA A 312 -3.05 31.86 10.59
C ALA A 312 -4.25 31.45 9.70
N GLY A 313 -5.39 31.16 10.32
CA GLY A 313 -6.61 30.71 9.66
C GLY A 313 -6.84 29.22 9.82
N ASP A 314 -7.59 28.63 8.89
CA ASP A 314 -8.16 27.27 8.97
C ASP A 314 -7.11 26.18 9.28
N ILE A 315 -5.93 26.28 8.71
CA ILE A 315 -4.84 25.30 8.93
C ILE A 315 -4.38 25.32 10.40
N ARG A 316 -4.22 26.51 10.97
CA ARG A 316 -3.85 26.64 12.40
C ARG A 316 -4.98 26.15 13.31
N GLU A 317 -6.22 26.51 12.99
CA GLU A 317 -7.37 26.09 13.79
C GLU A 317 -7.51 24.58 13.76
N ALA A 318 -7.28 23.94 12.61
CA ALA A 318 -7.42 22.50 12.45
C ALA A 318 -6.25 21.70 13.04
N LEU A 319 -5.02 22.19 13.01
CA LEU A 319 -3.83 21.39 13.30
C LEU A 319 -3.12 21.73 14.63
N ASN A 320 -3.48 22.86 15.31
CA ASN A 320 -2.82 23.20 16.54
C ASN A 320 -3.17 22.23 17.68
N LEU A 321 -2.16 21.84 18.44
CA LEU A 321 -2.32 20.84 19.53
C LEU A 321 -2.93 21.41 20.81
N VAL A 322 -3.10 22.73 20.92
CA VAL A 322 -3.75 23.35 22.08
C VAL A 322 -5.25 23.10 22.05
N ASP A 323 -5.87 23.33 20.88
CA ASP A 323 -7.30 23.15 20.71
C ASP A 323 -7.65 21.70 20.28
N ASN A 324 -6.71 21.01 19.63
CA ASN A 324 -6.89 19.66 19.08
C ASN A 324 -5.85 18.68 19.66
N PRO A 325 -5.83 18.45 20.98
CA PRO A 325 -4.82 17.57 21.59
C PRO A 325 -4.90 16.12 21.13
N GLY A 326 -6.04 15.67 20.60
CA GLY A 326 -6.25 14.33 20.06
C GLY A 326 -5.49 14.09 18.74
N LEU A 327 -4.93 15.15 18.11
CA LEU A 327 -4.08 14.99 16.92
C LEU A 327 -2.65 14.53 17.24
N LEU A 328 -2.26 14.52 18.52
CA LEU A 328 -0.96 13.97 18.91
C LEU A 328 -0.86 12.50 18.51
N LYS A 329 0.22 12.14 17.81
CA LYS A 329 0.48 10.83 17.21
C LYS A 329 -0.36 10.49 15.97
N THR A 330 -1.17 11.42 15.47
CA THR A 330 -1.90 11.26 14.20
C THR A 330 -0.97 11.52 13.01
N ARG A 331 -1.12 10.73 11.97
CA ARG A 331 -0.40 10.94 10.71
C ARG A 331 -1.05 12.05 9.91
N VAL A 332 -0.22 12.90 9.30
CA VAL A 332 -0.67 14.02 8.48
C VAL A 332 0.20 14.15 7.23
N LYS A 333 -0.40 14.63 6.15
CA LYS A 333 0.33 15.16 4.99
C LYS A 333 0.16 16.66 4.99
N LEU A 334 1.27 17.38 4.74
CA LEU A 334 1.32 18.84 4.66
C LEU A 334 1.95 19.22 3.33
N ARG A 335 1.36 20.19 2.64
CA ARG A 335 1.92 20.81 1.46
C ARG A 335 2.48 22.16 1.82
N GLY A 336 3.74 22.42 1.50
CA GLY A 336 4.40 23.66 1.82
C GLY A 336 5.85 23.69 1.36
N ASP A 337 6.59 24.67 1.84
CA ASP A 337 7.99 24.90 1.46
C ASP A 337 8.93 24.35 2.52
N ILE A 338 9.91 23.56 2.11
CA ILE A 338 10.95 23.06 3.01
C ILE A 338 12.03 24.12 3.17
N VAL A 339 12.20 24.60 4.39
CA VAL A 339 13.20 25.62 4.74
C VAL A 339 14.35 25.01 5.53
N GLU A 340 15.56 25.58 5.36
CA GLU A 340 16.76 25.13 6.06
C GLU A 340 16.63 25.22 7.58
N ALA A 341 15.91 26.24 8.09
CA ALA A 341 15.75 26.43 9.51
C ALA A 341 14.41 27.08 9.91
N TYR A 342 13.71 26.39 10.83
CA TYR A 342 12.62 26.93 11.61
C TYR A 342 12.75 26.37 13.04
N TYR A 343 12.96 27.28 14.00
CA TYR A 343 13.37 26.92 15.38
C TYR A 343 14.65 26.06 15.44
N GLY A 344 15.59 26.24 14.51
CA GLY A 344 16.86 25.51 14.48
C GLY A 344 16.79 24.07 13.91
N LEU A 345 15.67 23.68 13.35
CA LEU A 345 15.46 22.44 12.62
C LEU A 345 15.13 22.74 11.16
N VAL A 346 15.40 21.80 10.27
CA VAL A 346 14.75 21.81 8.95
C VAL A 346 13.24 21.83 9.18
N GLY A 347 12.54 22.66 8.44
CA GLY A 347 11.12 22.87 8.72
C GLY A 347 10.27 23.06 7.47
N ILE A 348 8.96 23.05 7.68
CA ILE A 348 7.97 23.34 6.66
C ILE A 348 7.33 24.68 6.99
N LYS A 349 7.33 25.60 6.03
CA LYS A 349 6.62 26.89 6.09
C LYS A 349 5.63 27.01 4.95
N ASN A 350 4.85 28.09 4.97
CA ASN A 350 3.87 28.39 3.94
C ASN A 350 2.95 27.20 3.66
N VAL A 351 2.55 26.50 4.72
CA VAL A 351 1.63 25.37 4.58
C VAL A 351 0.36 25.86 3.91
N SER A 352 0.03 25.30 2.75
CA SER A 352 -1.13 25.68 1.92
C SER A 352 -2.26 24.66 2.01
N GLU A 353 -1.93 23.38 2.22
CA GLU A 353 -2.89 22.28 2.26
C GLU A 353 -2.45 21.24 3.29
N PHE A 354 -3.43 20.52 3.84
CA PHE A 354 -3.17 19.36 4.71
C PHE A 354 -4.22 18.27 4.55
N VAL A 355 -3.83 17.04 4.88
CA VAL A 355 -4.72 15.88 4.96
C VAL A 355 -4.39 15.12 6.24
N LEU A 356 -5.37 14.96 7.14
CA LEU A 356 -5.26 14.04 8.28
C LEU A 356 -5.50 12.60 7.79
N LEU A 357 -4.66 11.66 8.21
CA LEU A 357 -4.67 10.27 7.79
C LEU A 357 -5.09 9.37 8.94
#